data_89d7a9f34f045d99de79c06a77d71adc
#
_entry.id   89d7a9f34f045d99de79c06a77d71adc
#
_cell.length_a   1.000
_cell.length_b   1.000
_cell.length_c   1.000
_cell.angle_alpha   90.00
_cell.angle_beta   90.00
_cell.angle_gamma   90.00
#
_symmetry.space_group_name_H-M   'P 1'
#
loop_
_entity.id
_entity.type
_entity.pdbx_description
1 polymer ?
#
loop_
_entity_poly.entity_id
_entity_poly.type
_entity_poly.pdbx_seq_one_letter_code
_entity_poly.pdbx_strand_id
1 'polypeptide(L)'
;MKKTLVQKLGLLGVVSFLSYAAAVVFAPLAYPGYDWMAQAVSDLSAANAPSLALWNRLTALYNVCEVVCVTVVCIGIQGRKSRLFRVGVYLFAAMEWTSAVGYRMFPLSDSGYAGAFQDVMHMVVTAAVVLLSIASLVIIIISSAKDKTCLSYGICAAIALFMMLVGALGMKIVPASCFGIVERFSVFAATGFNAALGLHLFLKGEARPVTATPEREA
;
A
#
# COMPACT_ATOMS: atom_id res chain seq x y z
N MET A 1 -17.23 -19.65 14.05
CA MET A 1 -15.97 -20.33 13.60
C MET A 1 -14.74 -19.55 14.11
N LYS A 2 -13.71 -20.22 14.60
CA LYS A 2 -12.45 -19.55 15.01
C LYS A 2 -11.68 -19.10 13.77
N LYS A 3 -11.20 -17.86 13.74
CA LYS A 3 -10.37 -17.31 12.66
C LYS A 3 -9.00 -17.99 12.63
N THR A 4 -8.51 -18.33 11.44
CA THR A 4 -7.17 -18.90 11.27
C THR A 4 -6.09 -17.84 11.53
N LEU A 5 -4.84 -18.27 11.74
CA LEU A 5 -3.70 -17.35 11.89
C LEU A 5 -3.56 -16.42 10.67
N VAL A 6 -3.65 -16.98 9.45
CA VAL A 6 -3.57 -16.22 8.19
C VAL A 6 -4.64 -15.12 8.13
N GLN A 7 -5.88 -15.43 8.54
CA GLN A 7 -6.94 -14.41 8.61
C GLN A 7 -6.63 -13.32 9.63
N LYS A 8 -6.13 -13.68 10.82
CA LYS A 8 -5.79 -12.70 11.86
C LYS A 8 -4.65 -11.79 11.44
N LEU A 9 -3.63 -12.33 10.76
CA LEU A 9 -2.52 -11.56 10.22
C LEU A 9 -2.95 -10.55 9.15
N GLY A 10 -4.08 -10.76 8.48
CA GLY A 10 -4.69 -9.76 7.61
C GLY A 10 -4.98 -8.41 8.29
N LEU A 11 -5.24 -8.40 9.61
CA LEU A 11 -5.43 -7.16 10.37
C LEU A 11 -4.16 -6.29 10.45
N LEU A 12 -2.99 -6.85 10.18
CA LEU A 12 -1.75 -6.08 10.12
C LEU A 12 -1.80 -5.00 9.04
N GLY A 13 -2.60 -5.17 7.97
CA GLY A 13 -2.84 -4.10 7.00
C GLY A 13 -3.49 -2.86 7.62
N VAL A 14 -4.42 -3.05 8.56
CA VAL A 14 -5.03 -1.94 9.31
C VAL A 14 -4.01 -1.30 10.26
N VAL A 15 -3.18 -2.11 10.93
CA VAL A 15 -2.11 -1.60 11.81
C VAL A 15 -1.10 -0.80 11.02
N SER A 16 -0.69 -1.28 9.84
CA SER A 16 0.19 -0.58 8.90
C SER A 16 -0.40 0.77 8.49
N PHE A 17 -1.65 0.78 8.03
CA PHE A 17 -2.35 2.00 7.64
C PHE A 17 -2.42 3.02 8.77
N LEU A 18 -2.77 2.60 9.99
CA LEU A 18 -2.86 3.50 11.15
C LEU A 18 -1.49 4.04 11.57
N SER A 19 -0.44 3.21 11.51
CA SER A 19 0.95 3.62 11.78
C SER A 19 1.40 4.71 10.79
N TYR A 20 1.13 4.49 9.50
CA TYR A 20 1.46 5.47 8.47
C TYR A 20 0.63 6.75 8.57
N ALA A 21 -0.68 6.63 8.76
CA ALA A 21 -1.56 7.78 8.95
C ALA A 21 -1.15 8.63 10.17
N ALA A 22 -0.77 7.99 11.28
CA ALA A 22 -0.23 8.69 12.43
C ALA A 22 1.05 9.46 12.09
N ALA A 23 1.95 8.87 11.29
CA ALA A 23 3.16 9.56 10.84
C ALA A 23 2.85 10.78 9.98
N VAL A 24 1.94 10.65 9.01
CA VAL A 24 1.53 11.77 8.14
C VAL A 24 0.91 12.92 8.93
N VAL A 25 0.14 12.60 9.99
CA VAL A 25 -0.55 13.62 10.81
C VAL A 25 0.37 14.25 11.85
N PHE A 26 1.20 13.46 12.54
CA PHE A 26 1.94 13.92 13.71
C PHE A 26 3.41 14.25 13.43
N ALA A 27 4.08 13.68 12.42
CA ALA A 27 5.46 14.04 12.13
C ALA A 27 5.66 15.52 11.76
N PRO A 28 4.72 16.21 11.09
CA PRO A 28 4.78 17.67 10.90
C PRO A 28 5.04 18.47 12.16
N LEU A 29 4.58 18.02 13.34
CA LEU A 29 4.79 18.71 14.62
C LEU A 29 6.28 18.82 14.99
N ALA A 30 7.12 17.94 14.47
CA ALA A 30 8.58 17.97 14.65
C ALA A 30 9.32 18.65 13.50
N TYR A 31 8.61 19.25 12.55
CA TYR A 31 9.21 19.90 11.38
C TYR A 31 8.78 21.38 11.32
N PRO A 32 9.54 22.33 11.93
CA PRO A 32 9.20 23.74 11.90
C PRO A 32 9.04 24.28 10.48
N GLY A 33 7.92 24.93 10.19
CA GLY A 33 7.63 25.50 8.88
C GLY A 33 7.17 24.52 7.81
N TYR A 34 6.91 23.26 8.15
CA TYR A 34 6.34 22.31 7.20
C TYR A 34 4.93 22.72 6.78
N ASP A 35 4.77 22.94 5.47
CA ASP A 35 3.47 23.21 4.85
C ASP A 35 2.92 21.90 4.23
N TRP A 36 2.00 21.26 4.93
CA TRP A 36 1.39 20.00 4.48
C TRP A 36 0.62 20.11 3.17
N MET A 37 0.21 21.34 2.78
CA MET A 37 -0.48 21.55 1.49
C MET A 37 0.50 21.56 0.33
N ALA A 38 1.67 22.14 0.52
CA ALA A 38 2.69 22.35 -0.52
C ALA A 38 3.79 21.28 -0.52
N GLN A 39 4.10 20.67 0.63
CA GLN A 39 5.22 19.75 0.76
C GLN A 39 4.79 18.28 0.74
N ALA A 40 5.68 17.45 0.18
CA ALA A 40 5.49 16.01 0.08
C ALA A 40 5.50 15.33 1.47
N VAL A 41 4.86 14.17 1.56
CA VAL A 41 4.98 13.30 2.74
C VAL A 41 6.42 12.77 2.87
N SER A 42 7.09 12.50 1.75
CA SER A 42 8.48 12.05 1.73
C SER A 42 9.46 13.06 2.33
N ASP A 43 9.15 14.36 2.31
CA ASP A 43 9.97 15.39 2.96
C ASP A 43 10.08 15.19 4.48
N LEU A 44 9.04 14.59 5.11
CA LEU A 44 9.04 14.27 6.53
C LEU A 44 10.02 13.16 6.91
N SER A 45 10.43 12.36 5.94
CA SER A 45 11.35 11.22 6.11
C SER A 45 12.70 11.41 5.40
N ALA A 46 12.98 12.58 4.84
CA ALA A 46 14.27 12.89 4.25
C ALA A 46 15.41 12.76 5.28
N ALA A 47 16.60 12.43 4.82
CA ALA A 47 17.73 12.10 5.71
C ALA A 47 18.11 13.25 6.68
N ASN A 48 17.90 14.50 6.26
CA ASN A 48 18.14 15.70 7.08
C ASN A 48 16.85 16.30 7.68
N ALA A 49 15.67 15.67 7.51
CA ALA A 49 14.43 16.23 8.00
C ALA A 49 14.41 16.31 9.53
N PRO A 50 14.02 17.46 10.13
CA PRO A 50 13.87 17.58 11.59
C PRO A 50 12.88 16.56 12.17
N SER A 51 11.88 16.15 11.38
CA SER A 51 10.85 15.17 11.71
C SER A 51 11.30 13.71 11.64
N LEU A 52 12.47 13.40 11.08
CA LEU A 52 12.91 12.02 10.79
C LEU A 52 12.82 11.08 12.00
N ALA A 53 13.26 11.56 13.17
CA ALA A 53 13.21 10.73 14.38
C ALA A 53 11.78 10.39 14.81
N LEU A 54 10.86 11.35 14.73
CA LEU A 54 9.46 11.13 15.04
C LEU A 54 8.78 10.27 13.97
N TRP A 55 9.06 10.54 12.68
CA TRP A 55 8.59 9.75 11.56
C TRP A 55 8.95 8.26 11.75
N ASN A 56 10.22 7.96 12.01
CA ASN A 56 10.69 6.58 12.19
C ASN A 56 10.01 5.86 13.36
N ARG A 57 9.70 6.57 14.46
CA ARG A 57 8.97 6.01 15.60
C ARG A 57 7.52 5.67 15.22
N LEU A 58 6.84 6.58 14.53
CA LEU A 58 5.43 6.43 14.14
C LEU A 58 5.27 5.37 13.05
N THR A 59 6.23 5.26 12.13
CA THR A 59 6.22 4.24 11.05
C THR A 59 6.88 2.92 11.44
N ALA A 60 7.24 2.72 12.70
CA ALA A 60 7.94 1.49 13.13
C ALA A 60 7.21 0.20 12.79
N LEU A 61 5.87 0.21 12.82
CA LEU A 61 5.02 -0.93 12.46
C LEU A 61 4.60 -0.92 10.98
N TYR A 62 4.75 0.20 10.29
CA TYR A 62 4.25 0.38 8.94
C TYR A 62 4.78 -0.68 7.97
N ASN A 63 6.06 -0.64 7.65
CA ASN A 63 6.66 -1.49 6.61
C ASN A 63 6.54 -2.99 6.92
N VAL A 64 6.76 -3.40 8.17
CA VAL A 64 6.68 -4.81 8.55
C VAL A 64 5.25 -5.33 8.44
N CYS A 65 4.29 -4.57 8.97
CA CYS A 65 2.88 -4.97 8.92
C CYS A 65 2.31 -4.96 7.50
N GLU A 66 2.76 -4.01 6.65
CA GLU A 66 2.39 -3.89 5.25
C GLU A 66 2.78 -5.14 4.46
N VAL A 67 4.05 -5.51 4.46
CA VAL A 67 4.55 -6.65 3.69
C VAL A 67 4.04 -7.99 4.23
N VAL A 68 3.88 -8.13 5.54
CA VAL A 68 3.26 -9.33 6.12
C VAL A 68 1.80 -9.43 5.69
N CYS A 69 1.03 -8.34 5.76
CA CYS A 69 -0.37 -8.31 5.33
C CYS A 69 -0.51 -8.77 3.89
N VAL A 70 0.17 -8.12 2.95
CA VAL A 70 0.02 -8.45 1.52
C VAL A 70 0.49 -9.88 1.22
N THR A 71 1.52 -10.35 1.91
CA THR A 71 2.02 -11.72 1.75
C THR A 71 0.99 -12.75 2.23
N VAL A 72 0.36 -12.55 3.39
CA VAL A 72 -0.70 -13.48 3.86
C VAL A 72 -1.96 -13.38 3.02
N VAL A 73 -2.26 -12.22 2.41
CA VAL A 73 -3.34 -12.10 1.41
C VAL A 73 -3.02 -12.97 0.19
N CYS A 74 -1.79 -12.93 -0.34
CA CYS A 74 -1.35 -13.81 -1.43
C CYS A 74 -1.53 -15.29 -1.10
N ILE A 75 -1.22 -15.70 0.13
CA ILE A 75 -1.44 -17.08 0.61
C ILE A 75 -2.94 -17.38 0.70
N GLY A 76 -3.72 -16.48 1.28
CA GLY A 76 -5.15 -16.68 1.54
C GLY A 76 -6.03 -16.81 0.29
N ILE A 77 -5.60 -16.24 -0.85
CA ILE A 77 -6.33 -16.31 -2.12
C ILE A 77 -5.98 -17.52 -2.98
N GLN A 78 -4.98 -18.32 -2.60
CA GLN A 78 -4.55 -19.50 -3.34
C GLN A 78 -5.70 -20.51 -3.48
N GLY A 79 -5.90 -21.01 -4.70
CA GLY A 79 -6.94 -22.00 -5.01
C GLY A 79 -8.40 -21.51 -4.89
N ARG A 80 -8.62 -20.25 -4.46
CA ARG A 80 -9.96 -19.71 -4.16
C ARG A 80 -10.42 -18.64 -5.13
N LYS A 81 -9.50 -17.94 -5.76
CA LYS A 81 -9.76 -16.82 -6.67
C LYS A 81 -9.25 -17.12 -8.07
N SER A 82 -9.83 -16.45 -9.06
CA SER A 82 -9.44 -16.61 -10.46
C SER A 82 -7.94 -16.32 -10.64
N ARG A 83 -7.33 -16.90 -11.69
CA ARG A 83 -5.92 -16.65 -12.00
C ARG A 83 -5.65 -15.16 -12.20
N LEU A 84 -6.56 -14.47 -12.89
CA LEU A 84 -6.42 -13.04 -13.18
C LEU A 84 -6.44 -12.20 -11.88
N PHE A 85 -7.36 -12.50 -10.96
CA PHE A 85 -7.42 -11.83 -9.66
C PHE A 85 -6.11 -12.02 -8.88
N ARG A 86 -5.59 -13.25 -8.84
CA ARG A 86 -4.32 -13.55 -8.15
C ARG A 86 -3.15 -12.79 -8.74
N VAL A 87 -3.07 -12.69 -10.08
CA VAL A 87 -2.02 -11.89 -10.75
C VAL A 87 -2.09 -10.43 -10.32
N GLY A 88 -3.30 -9.83 -10.27
CA GLY A 88 -3.48 -8.47 -9.77
C GLY A 88 -2.94 -8.30 -8.34
N VAL A 89 -3.31 -9.21 -7.42
CA VAL A 89 -2.84 -9.15 -6.03
C VAL A 89 -1.34 -9.40 -5.92
N TYR A 90 -0.74 -10.26 -6.76
CA TYR A 90 0.71 -10.47 -6.75
C TYR A 90 1.49 -9.26 -7.26
N LEU A 91 0.96 -8.53 -8.26
CA LEU A 91 1.54 -7.26 -8.69
C LEU A 91 1.45 -6.22 -7.57
N PHE A 92 0.34 -6.19 -6.84
CA PHE A 92 0.20 -5.32 -5.68
C PHE A 92 1.20 -5.69 -4.58
N ALA A 93 1.39 -6.99 -4.33
CA ALA A 93 2.42 -7.45 -3.38
C ALA A 93 3.84 -7.06 -3.84
N ALA A 94 4.15 -7.20 -5.12
CA ALA A 94 5.42 -6.74 -5.67
C ALA A 94 5.62 -5.24 -5.48
N MET A 95 4.57 -4.44 -5.64
CA MET A 95 4.57 -3.01 -5.38
C MET A 95 4.89 -2.71 -3.91
N GLU A 96 4.19 -3.36 -2.96
CA GLU A 96 4.41 -3.15 -1.53
C GLU A 96 5.84 -3.53 -1.10
N TRP A 97 6.36 -4.64 -1.61
CA TRP A 97 7.77 -5.02 -1.38
C TRP A 97 8.74 -4.03 -2.01
N THR A 98 8.45 -3.51 -3.21
CA THR A 98 9.27 -2.48 -3.86
C THR A 98 9.27 -1.19 -3.03
N SER A 99 8.12 -0.79 -2.51
CA SER A 99 7.97 0.35 -1.60
C SER A 99 8.78 0.16 -0.33
N ALA A 100 8.53 -0.92 0.41
CA ALA A 100 9.14 -1.18 1.72
C ALA A 100 10.68 -1.29 1.67
N VAL A 101 11.23 -1.87 0.60
CA VAL A 101 12.68 -2.02 0.41
C VAL A 101 13.27 -0.79 -0.26
N GLY A 102 12.64 -0.32 -1.35
CA GLY A 102 13.19 0.72 -2.21
C GLY A 102 13.34 2.07 -1.51
N TYR A 103 12.31 2.53 -0.80
CA TYR A 103 12.41 3.79 -0.05
C TYR A 103 13.38 3.73 1.13
N ARG A 104 13.61 2.54 1.70
CA ARG A 104 14.64 2.37 2.73
C ARG A 104 16.05 2.38 2.16
N MET A 105 16.24 1.83 0.96
CA MET A 105 17.53 1.86 0.27
C MET A 105 17.84 3.25 -0.27
N PHE A 106 16.83 3.98 -0.70
CA PHE A 106 16.97 5.29 -1.35
C PHE A 106 16.03 6.33 -0.70
N PRO A 107 16.25 6.70 0.60
CA PRO A 107 15.53 7.82 1.20
C PRO A 107 15.93 9.12 0.48
N LEU A 108 15.08 10.14 0.48
CA LEU A 108 15.48 11.46 0.00
C LEU A 108 16.67 11.97 0.81
N SER A 109 17.66 12.57 0.13
CA SER A 109 18.83 13.15 0.79
C SER A 109 18.47 14.44 1.51
N ASP A 110 17.56 15.21 0.92
CA ASP A 110 17.06 16.48 1.44
C ASP A 110 15.58 16.65 1.11
N SER A 111 14.87 17.42 1.91
CA SER A 111 13.49 17.83 1.64
C SER A 111 13.44 18.66 0.34
N GLY A 112 12.46 18.35 -0.52
CA GLY A 112 12.27 19.08 -1.77
C GLY A 112 13.16 18.63 -2.93
N TYR A 113 13.84 17.49 -2.85
CA TYR A 113 14.64 16.90 -3.93
C TYR A 113 15.90 17.71 -4.31
N ALA A 114 17.03 17.36 -3.73
CA ALA A 114 18.32 18.02 -3.99
C ALA A 114 19.01 17.59 -5.30
N GLY A 115 18.52 16.54 -5.97
CA GLY A 115 19.08 16.05 -7.24
C GLY A 115 20.30 15.12 -7.10
N ALA A 116 20.60 14.63 -5.90
CA ALA A 116 21.62 13.61 -5.68
C ALA A 116 21.22 12.27 -6.33
N PHE A 117 22.19 11.39 -6.57
CA PHE A 117 21.91 10.04 -7.10
C PHE A 117 20.84 9.29 -6.31
N GLN A 118 20.87 9.43 -4.99
CA GLN A 118 19.90 8.84 -4.08
C GLN A 118 18.48 9.36 -4.32
N ASP A 119 18.32 10.65 -4.59
CA ASP A 119 17.04 11.28 -4.89
C ASP A 119 16.49 10.81 -6.25
N VAL A 120 17.38 10.66 -7.25
CA VAL A 120 17.01 10.08 -8.56
C VAL A 120 16.49 8.66 -8.36
N MET A 121 17.19 7.84 -7.57
CA MET A 121 16.75 6.46 -7.27
C MET A 121 15.44 6.43 -6.47
N HIS A 122 15.22 7.36 -5.55
CA HIS A 122 13.93 7.53 -4.86
C HIS A 122 12.79 7.75 -5.86
N MET A 123 13.01 8.61 -6.86
CA MET A 123 12.01 8.86 -7.92
C MET A 123 11.80 7.66 -8.83
N VAL A 124 12.85 6.87 -9.11
CA VAL A 124 12.72 5.59 -9.84
C VAL A 124 11.86 4.61 -9.07
N VAL A 125 12.09 4.45 -7.76
CA VAL A 125 11.25 3.63 -6.88
C VAL A 125 9.80 4.14 -6.90
N THR A 126 9.60 5.45 -6.78
CA THR A 126 8.26 6.06 -6.83
C THR A 126 7.55 5.76 -8.14
N ALA A 127 8.24 5.89 -9.27
CA ALA A 127 7.66 5.55 -10.58
C ALA A 127 7.28 4.06 -10.68
N ALA A 128 8.14 3.16 -10.19
CA ALA A 128 7.86 1.73 -10.16
C ALA A 128 6.64 1.41 -9.27
N VAL A 129 6.55 2.00 -8.09
CA VAL A 129 5.43 1.85 -7.16
C VAL A 129 4.13 2.33 -7.80
N VAL A 130 4.11 3.50 -8.43
CA VAL A 130 2.92 4.04 -9.10
C VAL A 130 2.47 3.14 -10.26
N LEU A 131 3.40 2.72 -11.13
CA LEU A 131 3.08 1.87 -12.28
C LEU A 131 2.55 0.50 -11.85
N LEU A 132 3.19 -0.15 -10.88
CA LEU A 132 2.74 -1.43 -10.33
C LEU A 132 1.38 -1.30 -9.65
N SER A 133 1.13 -0.21 -8.91
CA SER A 133 -0.17 0.07 -8.30
C SER A 133 -1.27 0.17 -9.36
N ILE A 134 -1.08 0.99 -10.37
CA ILE A 134 -2.07 1.18 -11.44
C ILE A 134 -2.34 -0.15 -12.16
N ALA A 135 -1.30 -0.87 -12.58
CA ALA A 135 -1.45 -2.15 -13.26
C ALA A 135 -2.19 -3.18 -12.40
N SER A 136 -1.81 -3.30 -11.13
CA SER A 136 -2.47 -4.19 -10.18
C SER A 136 -3.95 -3.85 -10.00
N LEU A 137 -4.27 -2.60 -9.70
CA LEU A 137 -5.64 -2.14 -9.43
C LEU A 137 -6.54 -2.35 -10.66
N VAL A 138 -6.06 -2.03 -11.85
CA VAL A 138 -6.79 -2.27 -13.12
C VAL A 138 -7.10 -3.76 -13.30
N ILE A 139 -6.12 -4.63 -13.09
CA ILE A 139 -6.30 -6.09 -13.23
C ILE A 139 -7.31 -6.61 -12.20
N ILE A 140 -7.26 -6.13 -10.95
CA ILE A 140 -8.21 -6.52 -9.90
C ILE A 140 -9.62 -6.06 -10.27
N ILE A 141 -9.81 -4.84 -10.78
CA ILE A 141 -11.11 -4.32 -11.23
C ILE A 141 -11.67 -5.19 -12.35
N ILE A 142 -10.88 -5.45 -13.40
CA ILE A 142 -11.30 -6.28 -14.54
C ILE A 142 -11.69 -7.69 -14.09
N SER A 143 -10.91 -8.28 -13.19
CA SER A 143 -11.20 -9.61 -12.66
C SER A 143 -12.48 -9.62 -11.82
N SER A 144 -12.67 -8.58 -10.99
CA SER A 144 -13.83 -8.45 -10.12
C SER A 144 -15.13 -8.18 -10.87
N ALA A 145 -15.05 -7.53 -12.04
CA ALA A 145 -16.21 -7.34 -12.91
C ALA A 145 -16.73 -8.66 -13.50
N LYS A 146 -15.85 -9.67 -13.64
CA LYS A 146 -16.19 -11.01 -14.14
C LYS A 146 -16.66 -11.98 -13.04
N ASP A 147 -16.38 -11.69 -11.78
CA ASP A 147 -16.69 -12.53 -10.64
C ASP A 147 -17.32 -11.72 -9.50
N LYS A 148 -18.65 -11.85 -9.35
CA LYS A 148 -19.41 -11.12 -8.33
C LYS A 148 -18.94 -11.41 -6.90
N THR A 149 -18.29 -12.55 -6.64
CA THR A 149 -17.73 -12.86 -5.31
C THR A 149 -16.55 -11.95 -4.96
N CYS A 150 -15.95 -11.30 -5.96
CA CYS A 150 -14.85 -10.36 -5.84
C CYS A 150 -15.30 -8.88 -5.91
N LEU A 151 -16.61 -8.59 -6.05
CA LEU A 151 -17.11 -7.24 -6.28
C LEU A 151 -16.61 -6.22 -5.25
N SER A 152 -16.59 -6.57 -3.97
CA SER A 152 -16.10 -5.67 -2.92
C SER A 152 -14.61 -5.34 -3.05
N TYR A 153 -13.79 -6.27 -3.52
CA TYR A 153 -12.39 -6.00 -3.85
C TYR A 153 -12.27 -5.05 -5.04
N GLY A 154 -13.12 -5.26 -6.06
CA GLY A 154 -13.17 -4.40 -7.25
C GLY A 154 -13.57 -2.97 -6.92
N ILE A 155 -14.54 -2.76 -6.03
CA ILE A 155 -14.95 -1.42 -5.57
C ILE A 155 -13.80 -0.75 -4.81
N CYS A 156 -13.16 -1.43 -3.86
CA CYS A 156 -12.01 -0.88 -3.15
C CYS A 156 -10.85 -0.56 -4.11
N ALA A 157 -10.59 -1.43 -5.09
CA ALA A 157 -9.57 -1.18 -6.11
C ALA A 157 -9.91 0.01 -7.00
N ALA A 158 -11.19 0.21 -7.36
CA ALA A 158 -11.61 1.37 -8.16
C ALA A 158 -11.44 2.68 -7.39
N ILE A 159 -11.78 2.71 -6.10
CA ILE A 159 -11.55 3.86 -5.22
C ILE A 159 -10.05 4.16 -5.13
N ALA A 160 -9.23 3.13 -4.87
CA ALA A 160 -7.79 3.28 -4.77
C ALA A 160 -7.18 3.75 -6.10
N LEU A 161 -7.63 3.22 -7.25
CA LEU A 161 -7.17 3.65 -8.56
C LEU A 161 -7.54 5.12 -8.82
N PHE A 162 -8.76 5.52 -8.51
CA PHE A 162 -9.18 6.91 -8.63
C PHE A 162 -8.28 7.83 -7.79
N MET A 163 -8.05 7.51 -6.52
CA MET A 163 -7.16 8.28 -5.65
C MET A 163 -5.72 8.31 -6.18
N MET A 164 -5.19 7.17 -6.66
CA MET A 164 -3.85 7.08 -7.25
C MET A 164 -3.72 7.99 -8.48
N LEU A 165 -4.74 8.01 -9.35
CA LEU A 165 -4.74 8.87 -10.55
C LEU A 165 -4.86 10.34 -10.17
N VAL A 166 -5.71 10.70 -9.20
CA VAL A 166 -5.81 12.07 -8.67
C VAL A 166 -4.44 12.52 -8.16
N GLY A 167 -3.73 11.69 -7.41
CA GLY A 167 -2.40 12.01 -6.93
C GLY A 167 -1.38 12.12 -8.06
N ALA A 168 -1.21 11.05 -8.85
CA ALA A 168 -0.16 10.98 -9.87
C ALA A 168 -0.32 12.04 -10.99
N LEU A 169 -1.56 12.30 -11.44
CA LEU A 169 -1.84 13.32 -12.46
C LEU A 169 -1.92 14.71 -11.83
N GLY A 170 -2.53 14.81 -10.65
CA GLY A 170 -2.70 16.08 -9.94
C GLY A 170 -1.38 16.78 -9.66
N MET A 171 -0.33 16.05 -9.27
CA MET A 171 1.01 16.61 -9.06
C MET A 171 1.59 17.36 -10.30
N LYS A 172 1.06 17.10 -11.49
CA LYS A 172 1.45 17.77 -12.73
C LYS A 172 0.60 18.96 -13.09
N ILE A 173 -0.58 19.09 -12.50
CA ILE A 173 -1.63 20.04 -12.91
C ILE A 173 -1.82 21.13 -11.85
N VAL A 174 -1.71 20.78 -10.56
CA VAL A 174 -1.94 21.72 -9.47
C VAL A 174 -0.76 22.67 -9.28
N PRO A 175 -0.99 23.89 -8.75
CA PRO A 175 0.09 24.77 -8.33
C PRO A 175 0.96 24.09 -7.24
N ALA A 176 2.22 24.48 -7.13
CA ALA A 176 3.15 23.95 -6.14
C ALA A 176 2.62 24.05 -4.69
N SER A 177 1.83 25.09 -4.40
CA SER A 177 1.17 25.27 -3.09
C SER A 177 0.11 24.20 -2.75
N CYS A 178 -0.28 23.35 -3.68
CA CYS A 178 -1.26 22.27 -3.48
C CYS A 178 -0.66 20.87 -3.74
N PHE A 179 0.64 20.78 -4.03
CA PHE A 179 1.33 19.54 -4.36
C PHE A 179 1.16 18.46 -3.28
N GLY A 180 1.37 18.84 -2.03
CA GLY A 180 1.26 17.92 -0.90
C GLY A 180 -0.14 17.35 -0.69
N ILE A 181 -1.19 18.11 -1.06
CA ILE A 181 -2.59 17.63 -0.98
C ILE A 181 -2.78 16.46 -1.95
N VAL A 182 -2.42 16.64 -3.22
CA VAL A 182 -2.67 15.62 -4.26
C VAL A 182 -1.74 14.42 -4.09
N GLU A 183 -0.50 14.60 -3.64
CA GLU A 183 0.42 13.50 -3.35
C GLU A 183 -0.16 12.55 -2.29
N ARG A 184 -0.81 13.08 -1.26
CA ARG A 184 -1.47 12.28 -0.21
C ARG A 184 -2.54 11.35 -0.73
N PHE A 185 -3.24 11.70 -1.81
CA PHE A 185 -4.17 10.77 -2.45
C PHE A 185 -3.47 9.50 -2.93
N SER A 186 -2.30 9.63 -3.56
CA SER A 186 -1.54 8.45 -4.02
C SER A 186 -1.06 7.57 -2.86
N VAL A 187 -0.48 8.15 -1.83
CA VAL A 187 0.07 7.37 -0.71
C VAL A 187 -1.03 6.69 0.11
N PHE A 188 -2.16 7.37 0.34
CA PHE A 188 -3.31 6.77 1.03
C PHE A 188 -4.07 5.77 0.14
N ALA A 189 -3.99 5.88 -1.18
CA ALA A 189 -4.54 4.88 -2.08
C ALA A 189 -3.85 3.51 -1.89
N ALA A 190 -2.53 3.48 -1.89
CA ALA A 190 -1.76 2.25 -1.72
C ALA A 190 -1.95 1.64 -0.33
N THR A 191 -1.65 2.41 0.72
CA THR A 191 -1.73 1.94 2.12
C THR A 191 -3.15 1.55 2.52
N GLY A 192 -4.16 2.32 2.08
CA GLY A 192 -5.57 2.02 2.33
C GLY A 192 -6.06 0.78 1.59
N PHE A 193 -5.58 0.54 0.37
CA PHE A 193 -5.94 -0.66 -0.36
C PHE A 193 -5.32 -1.92 0.26
N ASN A 194 -4.07 -1.85 0.76
CA ASN A 194 -3.48 -2.95 1.52
C ASN A 194 -4.32 -3.28 2.78
N ALA A 195 -4.73 -2.26 3.52
CA ALA A 195 -5.61 -2.44 4.68
C ALA A 195 -6.96 -3.08 4.28
N ALA A 196 -7.55 -2.66 3.15
CA ALA A 196 -8.79 -3.23 2.64
C ALA A 196 -8.62 -4.71 2.25
N LEU A 197 -7.53 -5.08 1.57
CA LEU A 197 -7.23 -6.48 1.24
C LEU A 197 -7.11 -7.34 2.51
N GLY A 198 -6.36 -6.87 3.50
CA GLY A 198 -6.18 -7.55 4.77
C GLY A 198 -7.48 -7.70 5.55
N LEU A 199 -8.30 -6.65 5.59
CA LEU A 199 -9.62 -6.69 6.24
C LEU A 199 -10.58 -7.67 5.54
N HIS A 200 -10.59 -7.71 4.21
CA HIS A 200 -11.34 -8.70 3.47
C HIS A 200 -10.91 -10.13 3.79
N LEU A 201 -9.59 -10.38 3.87
CA LEU A 201 -9.07 -11.67 4.27
C LEU A 201 -9.53 -12.05 5.68
N PHE A 202 -9.50 -11.11 6.62
CA PHE A 202 -9.98 -11.33 7.98
C PHE A 202 -11.48 -11.63 8.03
N LEU A 203 -12.29 -10.86 7.32
CA LEU A 203 -13.76 -10.97 7.39
C LEU A 203 -14.28 -12.16 6.59
N LYS A 204 -13.81 -12.36 5.36
CA LYS A 204 -14.35 -13.30 4.36
C LYS A 204 -13.49 -14.53 4.12
N GLY A 205 -12.33 -14.63 4.76
CA GLY A 205 -11.42 -15.76 4.60
C GLY A 205 -12.11 -17.05 5.05
N GLU A 206 -12.82 -17.71 4.16
CA GLU A 206 -13.44 -19.00 4.42
C GLU A 206 -12.36 -20.08 4.53
N ALA A 207 -12.22 -20.63 5.71
CA ALA A 207 -11.56 -21.91 5.89
C ALA A 207 -12.48 -23.00 5.30
N ARG A 208 -12.34 -23.35 4.03
CA ARG A 208 -12.74 -24.69 3.63
C ARG A 208 -11.69 -25.65 4.18
N PRO A 209 -12.07 -26.67 4.97
CA PRO A 209 -11.17 -27.78 5.22
C PRO A 209 -10.78 -28.34 3.85
N VAL A 210 -9.50 -28.63 3.66
CA VAL A 210 -9.06 -29.55 2.63
C VAL A 210 -9.85 -30.81 2.91
N THR A 211 -10.84 -31.15 2.10
CA THR A 211 -11.53 -32.42 2.16
C THR A 211 -10.45 -33.45 1.90
N ALA A 212 -10.16 -34.24 2.93
CA ALA A 212 -9.37 -35.47 2.77
C ALA A 212 -9.95 -36.21 1.57
N THR A 213 -9.09 -36.52 0.62
CA THR A 213 -9.39 -37.40 -0.52
C THR A 213 -10.03 -38.63 0.07
N PRO A 214 -11.22 -39.09 -0.40
CA PRO A 214 -11.75 -40.35 0.04
C PRO A 214 -10.72 -41.43 -0.33
N GLU A 215 -10.20 -42.12 0.69
CA GLU A 215 -9.47 -43.35 0.47
C GLU A 215 -10.35 -44.24 -0.41
N ARG A 216 -9.88 -44.58 -1.59
CA ARG A 216 -10.48 -45.63 -2.39
C ARG A 216 -10.23 -46.92 -1.63
N GLU A 217 -11.27 -47.36 -0.97
CA GLU A 217 -11.32 -48.77 -0.57
C GLU A 217 -11.31 -49.63 -1.83
N ALA A 218 -10.27 -50.42 -1.95
CA ALA A 218 -10.11 -51.47 -2.95
C ALA A 218 -10.64 -52.77 -2.41
#